data_8bb4d2a8961a0c502b0fdd92c1a44534
#
_entry.id   8bb4d2a8961a0c502b0fdd92c1a44534
#
_cell.length_a   1.000
_cell.length_b   1.000
_cell.length_c   1.000
_cell.angle_alpha   90.00
_cell.angle_beta   90.00
_cell.angle_gamma   90.00
#
_symmetry.space_group_name_H-M   'P 1'
#
loop_
_entity.id
_entity.type
_entity.pdbx_description
1 polymer ?
#
loop_
_entity_poly.entity_id
_entity_poly.type
_entity_poly.pdbx_seq_one_letter_code
_entity_poly.pdbx_strand_id
1 'polypeptide(L)'
;MQTIIMTVGTSLLTNPDKNLEPQRPWIGQKTIGDPQRALAWMKKVDLELISAETNTYLRLDPTSNDALILLHSETPDGLECAQILKLFFEQELGQQQVSLVPLPGINYELEGSSLERMAELLKQLAESAKGIVTFAATGGFKAQAMIMAVVGSQLGIPVCYIHEQYKSLIYLPYLSAADERSEEAPGVLGAGFLGVQERHQRTHYLRAV
;
A
#
# COMPACT_ATOMS: atom_id res chain seq x y z
N MET A 1 13.25 -8.46 -9.80
CA MET A 1 12.85 -7.06 -9.62
C MET A 1 11.35 -6.98 -9.73
N GLN A 2 10.72 -6.32 -8.80
CA GLN A 2 9.28 -6.04 -8.82
C GLN A 2 9.05 -4.53 -8.73
N THR A 3 7.85 -4.10 -9.14
CA THR A 3 7.36 -2.74 -8.96
C THR A 3 6.11 -2.80 -8.09
N ILE A 4 6.15 -2.18 -6.92
CA ILE A 4 5.02 -2.06 -6.01
C ILE A 4 4.41 -0.68 -6.20
N ILE A 5 3.15 -0.63 -6.61
CA ILE A 5 2.37 0.60 -6.73
C ILE A 5 1.42 0.65 -5.54
N MET A 6 1.68 1.56 -4.60
CA MET A 6 1.02 1.61 -3.30
C MET A 6 0.27 2.92 -3.09
N THR A 7 -0.99 2.85 -2.69
CA THR A 7 -1.71 4.05 -2.24
C THR A 7 -1.29 4.45 -0.83
N VAL A 8 -1.10 5.75 -0.64
CA VAL A 8 -0.76 6.37 0.64
C VAL A 8 -1.97 7.10 1.20
N GLY A 9 -2.31 6.75 2.43
CA GLY A 9 -3.31 7.46 3.23
C GLY A 9 -2.68 8.39 4.26
N THR A 10 -3.50 8.80 5.21
CA THR A 10 -3.08 9.69 6.30
C THR A 10 -2.87 8.94 7.63
N SER A 11 -2.77 7.61 7.61
CA SER A 11 -2.65 6.80 8.82
C SER A 11 -1.41 7.14 9.66
N LEU A 12 -0.31 7.55 9.01
CA LEU A 12 0.88 8.05 9.69
C LEU A 12 0.58 9.30 10.53
N LEU A 13 -0.29 10.19 10.04
CA LEU A 13 -0.69 11.42 10.73
C LEU A 13 -1.81 11.16 11.75
N THR A 14 -2.85 10.41 11.35
CA THR A 14 -4.15 10.43 12.02
C THR A 14 -4.46 9.20 12.88
N ASN A 15 -3.70 8.11 12.78
CA ASN A 15 -4.03 6.88 13.50
C ASN A 15 -4.05 7.11 15.03
N PRO A 16 -5.18 6.82 15.70
CA PRO A 16 -5.38 7.14 17.11
C PRO A 16 -4.84 6.09 18.08
N ASP A 17 -3.89 5.24 17.67
CA ASP A 17 -3.38 4.20 18.57
C ASP A 17 -2.73 4.81 19.83
N LYS A 18 -3.53 4.91 20.89
CA LYS A 18 -3.12 5.49 22.17
C LYS A 18 -2.18 4.59 22.95
N ASN A 19 -2.07 3.32 22.55
CA ASN A 19 -1.25 2.32 23.23
C ASN A 19 0.13 2.17 22.55
N LEU A 20 0.39 2.94 21.51
CA LEU A 20 1.67 2.90 20.80
C LEU A 20 2.78 3.55 21.65
N GLU A 21 3.82 2.80 21.94
CA GLU A 21 4.99 3.27 22.69
C GLU A 21 6.26 3.21 21.82
N PRO A 22 7.00 4.30 21.66
CA PRO A 22 6.68 5.67 22.09
C PRO A 22 5.52 6.29 21.28
N GLN A 23 4.73 7.14 21.91
CA GLN A 23 3.64 7.83 21.22
C GLN A 23 4.18 8.73 20.09
N ARG A 24 3.33 8.97 19.08
CA ARG A 24 3.66 9.87 17.97
C ARG A 24 3.88 11.30 18.48
N PRO A 25 4.99 11.93 18.14
CA PRO A 25 5.27 13.30 18.60
C PRO A 25 4.29 14.37 18.11
N TRP A 26 3.48 14.06 17.09
CA TRP A 26 2.48 14.95 16.48
C TRP A 26 1.04 14.58 16.83
N ILE A 27 0.83 13.71 17.80
CA ILE A 27 -0.53 13.31 18.21
C ILE A 27 -1.37 14.55 18.55
N GLY A 28 -2.57 14.62 17.96
CA GLY A 28 -3.47 15.79 18.12
C GLY A 28 -3.09 17.02 17.28
N GLN A 29 -2.02 16.96 16.49
CA GLN A 29 -1.64 18.01 15.54
C GLN A 29 -2.29 17.76 14.16
N LYS A 30 -2.39 18.83 13.36
CA LYS A 30 -2.91 18.76 11.98
C LYS A 30 -1.83 18.37 10.97
N THR A 31 -0.58 18.45 11.33
CA THR A 31 0.60 18.15 10.50
C THR A 31 1.62 17.37 11.30
N ILE A 32 2.44 16.60 10.63
CA ILE A 32 3.59 15.92 11.23
C ILE A 32 4.71 16.91 11.51
N GLY A 33 4.90 17.88 10.59
CA GLY A 33 5.85 18.96 10.69
C GLY A 33 7.27 18.55 10.34
N ASP A 34 8.16 18.48 11.31
CA ASP A 34 9.57 18.17 11.09
C ASP A 34 9.81 16.72 10.64
N PRO A 35 10.26 16.46 9.40
CA PRO A 35 10.53 15.12 8.90
C PRO A 35 11.60 14.37 9.70
N GLN A 36 12.62 15.05 10.22
CA GLN A 36 13.68 14.40 11.01
C GLN A 36 13.15 13.88 12.35
N ARG A 37 12.26 14.64 12.96
CA ARG A 37 11.55 14.20 14.16
C ARG A 37 10.66 12.98 13.89
N ALA A 38 10.01 12.96 12.72
CA ALA A 38 9.21 11.82 12.29
C ALA A 38 10.06 10.57 12.09
N LEU A 39 11.15 10.66 11.35
CA LEU A 39 12.08 9.56 11.12
C LEU A 39 12.66 9.02 12.43
N ALA A 40 13.08 9.91 13.33
CA ALA A 40 13.62 9.53 14.64
C ALA A 40 12.61 8.76 15.50
N TRP A 41 11.33 9.04 15.35
CA TRP A 41 10.25 8.28 16.01
C TRP A 41 10.01 6.95 15.29
N MET A 42 9.89 6.95 13.95
CA MET A 42 9.63 5.75 13.15
C MET A 42 10.69 4.66 13.36
N LYS A 43 11.95 5.04 13.60
CA LYS A 43 13.05 4.11 13.92
C LYS A 43 12.88 3.36 15.25
N LYS A 44 12.05 3.83 16.14
CA LYS A 44 11.83 3.28 17.48
C LYS A 44 10.58 2.41 17.58
N VAL A 45 9.80 2.34 16.51
CA VAL A 45 8.51 1.68 16.47
C VAL A 45 8.56 0.53 15.47
N ASP A 46 7.90 -0.57 15.78
CA ASP A 46 7.78 -1.71 14.87
C ASP A 46 7.08 -1.28 13.56
N LEU A 47 7.62 -1.71 12.42
CA LEU A 47 7.12 -1.32 11.09
C LEU A 47 5.63 -1.55 10.89
N GLU A 48 5.09 -2.62 11.47
CA GLU A 48 3.66 -2.94 11.36
C GLU A 48 2.75 -1.98 12.13
N LEU A 49 3.33 -1.19 13.06
CA LEU A 49 2.60 -0.26 13.92
C LEU A 49 2.74 1.21 13.48
N ILE A 50 3.72 1.53 12.64
CA ILE A 50 3.96 2.90 12.18
C ILE A 50 2.79 3.40 11.33
N SER A 51 2.45 2.68 10.27
CA SER A 51 1.35 2.99 9.36
C SER A 51 0.90 1.74 8.60
N ALA A 52 -0.21 1.83 7.89
CA ALA A 52 -0.66 0.77 7.01
C ALA A 52 0.36 0.50 5.88
N GLU A 53 0.99 1.54 5.37
CA GLU A 53 1.97 1.48 4.28
C GLU A 53 3.26 0.75 4.71
N THR A 54 3.78 1.05 5.90
CA THR A 54 4.97 0.37 6.43
C THR A 54 4.69 -1.10 6.77
N ASN A 55 3.48 -1.41 7.26
CA ASN A 55 3.05 -2.80 7.46
C ASN A 55 2.95 -3.54 6.12
N THR A 56 2.38 -2.91 5.08
CA THR A 56 2.34 -3.51 3.74
C THR A 56 3.73 -3.75 3.19
N TYR A 57 4.62 -2.77 3.31
CA TYR A 57 6.01 -2.90 2.91
C TYR A 57 6.69 -4.09 3.59
N LEU A 58 6.55 -4.22 4.91
CA LEU A 58 7.08 -5.34 5.69
C LEU A 58 6.57 -6.70 5.17
N ARG A 59 5.27 -6.79 4.83
CA ARG A 59 4.65 -8.05 4.38
C ARG A 59 4.97 -8.42 2.93
N LEU A 60 5.19 -7.43 2.08
CA LEU A 60 5.61 -7.64 0.70
C LEU A 60 7.10 -7.96 0.59
N ASP A 61 7.88 -7.61 1.61
CA ASP A 61 9.33 -7.90 1.75
C ASP A 61 10.12 -7.55 0.48
N PRO A 62 10.04 -6.31 -0.03
CA PRO A 62 10.77 -5.93 -1.23
C PRO A 62 12.27 -5.87 -0.98
N THR A 63 13.02 -6.17 -2.02
CA THR A 63 14.48 -5.96 -2.02
C THR A 63 14.80 -4.47 -2.26
N SER A 64 15.99 -4.03 -1.89
CA SER A 64 16.45 -2.64 -2.11
C SER A 64 16.42 -2.19 -3.57
N ASN A 65 16.45 -3.14 -4.53
CA ASN A 65 16.43 -2.88 -5.97
C ASN A 65 15.01 -2.87 -6.57
N ASP A 66 14.00 -3.23 -5.80
CA ASP A 66 12.61 -3.17 -6.26
C ASP A 66 12.13 -1.72 -6.29
N ALA A 67 11.22 -1.39 -7.21
CA ALA A 67 10.68 -0.06 -7.31
C ALA A 67 9.43 0.09 -6.43
N LEU A 68 9.35 1.20 -5.71
CA LEU A 68 8.20 1.57 -4.89
C LEU A 68 7.61 2.88 -5.40
N ILE A 69 6.39 2.84 -5.89
CA ILE A 69 5.64 4.01 -6.36
C ILE A 69 4.55 4.31 -5.35
N LEU A 70 4.68 5.45 -4.66
CA LEU A 70 3.73 5.92 -3.65
C LEU A 70 2.73 6.87 -4.29
N LEU A 71 1.47 6.43 -4.38
CA LEU A 71 0.37 7.22 -4.91
C LEU A 71 -0.29 7.99 -3.76
N HIS A 72 -0.31 9.32 -3.83
CA HIS A 72 -0.89 10.15 -2.79
C HIS A 72 -2.00 11.07 -3.31
N SER A 73 -2.94 11.42 -2.45
CA SER A 73 -3.93 12.45 -2.77
C SER A 73 -3.29 13.82 -2.94
N GLU A 74 -3.96 14.72 -3.67
CA GLU A 74 -3.56 16.12 -3.80
C GLU A 74 -3.95 16.97 -2.57
N THR A 75 -4.00 16.33 -1.39
CA THR A 75 -4.21 17.03 -0.12
C THR A 75 -2.87 17.28 0.57
N PRO A 76 -2.72 18.37 1.35
CA PRO A 76 -1.51 18.63 2.13
C PRO A 76 -1.09 17.46 3.00
N ASP A 77 -2.05 16.84 3.70
CA ASP A 77 -1.80 15.70 4.61
C ASP A 77 -1.33 14.46 3.85
N GLY A 78 -1.94 14.18 2.68
CA GLY A 78 -1.56 13.05 1.83
C GLY A 78 -0.15 13.19 1.28
N LEU A 79 0.19 14.40 0.82
CA LEU A 79 1.53 14.72 0.35
C LEU A 79 2.57 14.65 1.48
N GLU A 80 2.27 15.21 2.65
CA GLU A 80 3.17 15.17 3.82
C GLU A 80 3.45 13.73 4.25
N CYS A 81 2.42 12.90 4.39
CA CYS A 81 2.59 11.48 4.72
C CYS A 81 3.44 10.75 3.68
N ALA A 82 3.19 10.99 2.38
CA ALA A 82 3.95 10.35 1.30
C ALA A 82 5.42 10.77 1.29
N GLN A 83 5.71 12.05 1.52
CA GLN A 83 7.08 12.56 1.60
C GLN A 83 7.86 11.95 2.77
N ILE A 84 7.25 11.85 3.94
CA ILE A 84 7.89 11.25 5.11
C ILE A 84 8.09 9.74 4.92
N LEU A 85 7.11 9.02 4.37
CA LEU A 85 7.25 7.61 4.05
C LEU A 85 8.35 7.37 3.03
N LYS A 86 8.44 8.20 1.97
CA LYS A 86 9.53 8.12 0.99
C LYS A 86 10.89 8.24 1.68
N LEU A 87 11.08 9.28 2.48
CA LEU A 87 12.34 9.49 3.23
C LEU A 87 12.66 8.28 4.12
N PHE A 88 11.67 7.73 4.79
CA PHE A 88 11.86 6.58 5.66
C PHE A 88 12.26 5.32 4.87
N PHE A 89 11.58 5.02 3.78
CA PHE A 89 11.92 3.87 2.93
C PHE A 89 13.32 4.00 2.34
N GLU A 90 13.71 5.20 1.89
CA GLU A 90 15.03 5.45 1.31
C GLU A 90 16.16 5.42 2.36
N GLN A 91 16.01 6.17 3.44
CA GLN A 91 17.10 6.42 4.40
C GLN A 91 17.24 5.31 5.44
N GLU A 92 16.12 4.74 5.89
CA GLU A 92 16.12 3.79 7.00
C GLU A 92 15.98 2.33 6.54
N LEU A 93 15.25 2.09 5.44
CA LEU A 93 15.07 0.74 4.91
C LEU A 93 15.93 0.47 3.66
N GLY A 94 16.69 1.46 3.19
CA GLY A 94 17.64 1.31 2.10
C GLY A 94 17.02 1.09 0.72
N GLN A 95 15.74 1.49 0.53
CA GLN A 95 15.05 1.34 -0.74
C GLN A 95 15.62 2.33 -1.76
N GLN A 96 16.15 1.84 -2.89
CA GLN A 96 16.87 2.69 -3.85
C GLN A 96 15.96 3.43 -4.84
N GLN A 97 14.77 2.90 -5.10
CA GLN A 97 13.87 3.42 -6.11
C GLN A 97 12.49 3.71 -5.49
N VAL A 98 12.33 4.90 -4.88
CA VAL A 98 11.06 5.36 -4.34
C VAL A 98 10.62 6.62 -5.06
N SER A 99 9.44 6.59 -5.68
CA SER A 99 8.85 7.74 -6.36
C SER A 99 7.51 8.13 -5.74
N LEU A 100 7.20 9.43 -5.78
CA LEU A 100 5.90 9.98 -5.40
C LEU A 100 5.12 10.32 -6.66
N VAL A 101 3.86 9.92 -6.72
CA VAL A 101 2.98 10.22 -7.83
C VAL A 101 1.65 10.76 -7.28
N PRO A 102 1.28 12.01 -7.58
CA PRO A 102 -0.01 12.55 -7.18
C PRO A 102 -1.12 11.87 -7.95
N LEU A 103 -2.25 11.64 -7.28
CA LEU A 103 -3.48 11.14 -7.89
C LEU A 103 -4.33 12.32 -8.37
N PRO A 104 -4.47 12.55 -9.69
CA PRO A 104 -5.08 13.74 -10.24
C PRO A 104 -6.52 13.93 -9.79
N GLY A 105 -6.82 15.05 -9.11
CA GLY A 105 -8.15 15.40 -8.61
C GLY A 105 -8.63 14.56 -7.43
N ILE A 106 -7.77 13.72 -6.84
CA ILE A 106 -8.07 13.05 -5.59
C ILE A 106 -7.72 14.00 -4.44
N ASN A 107 -8.72 14.73 -3.99
CA ASN A 107 -8.67 15.68 -2.89
C ASN A 107 -9.84 15.44 -1.92
N TYR A 108 -10.17 16.41 -1.06
CA TYR A 108 -11.28 16.27 -0.12
C TYR A 108 -12.67 16.27 -0.81
N GLU A 109 -12.79 16.78 -2.03
CA GLU A 109 -13.99 16.78 -2.86
C GLU A 109 -13.80 15.78 -4.01
N LEU A 110 -14.00 14.49 -3.71
CA LEU A 110 -13.80 13.42 -4.68
C LEU A 110 -14.87 13.43 -5.76
N GLU A 111 -14.49 13.73 -7.00
CA GLU A 111 -15.34 13.64 -8.17
C GLU A 111 -15.21 12.29 -8.90
N GLY A 112 -16.27 11.86 -9.58
CA GLY A 112 -16.24 10.62 -10.38
C GLY A 112 -15.15 10.62 -11.46
N SER A 113 -14.96 11.76 -12.13
CA SER A 113 -13.90 11.95 -13.13
C SER A 113 -12.47 11.78 -12.60
N SER A 114 -12.26 11.98 -11.29
CA SER A 114 -10.97 11.76 -10.63
C SER A 114 -10.65 10.27 -10.53
N LEU A 115 -11.66 9.43 -10.33
CA LEU A 115 -11.49 7.98 -10.31
C LEU A 115 -11.16 7.42 -11.69
N GLU A 116 -11.73 7.98 -12.75
CA GLU A 116 -11.38 7.62 -14.13
C GLU A 116 -9.93 8.00 -14.45
N ARG A 117 -9.50 9.21 -14.08
CA ARG A 117 -8.09 9.64 -14.22
C ARG A 117 -7.13 8.76 -13.42
N MET A 118 -7.53 8.34 -12.22
CA MET A 118 -6.75 7.38 -11.43
C MET A 118 -6.63 6.03 -12.14
N ALA A 119 -7.71 5.52 -12.73
CA ALA A 119 -7.67 4.26 -13.46
C ALA A 119 -6.71 4.31 -14.65
N GLU A 120 -6.74 5.41 -15.43
CA GLU A 120 -5.82 5.59 -16.56
C GLU A 120 -4.35 5.73 -16.09
N LEU A 121 -4.11 6.47 -15.00
CA LEU A 121 -2.78 6.58 -14.41
C LEU A 121 -2.24 5.21 -13.95
N LEU A 122 -3.05 4.39 -13.32
CA LEU A 122 -2.66 3.05 -12.89
C LEU A 122 -2.27 2.15 -14.09
N LYS A 123 -3.00 2.22 -15.19
CA LYS A 123 -2.66 1.49 -16.44
C LYS A 123 -1.31 1.95 -16.97
N GLN A 124 -1.10 3.26 -17.11
CA GLN A 124 0.16 3.84 -17.60
C GLN A 124 1.36 3.46 -16.72
N LEU A 125 1.18 3.51 -15.40
CA LEU A 125 2.22 3.11 -14.44
C LEU A 125 2.53 1.61 -14.57
N ALA A 126 1.52 0.78 -14.72
CA ALA A 126 1.69 -0.67 -14.89
C ALA A 126 2.40 -1.01 -16.20
N GLU A 127 2.05 -0.35 -17.31
CA GLU A 127 2.68 -0.54 -18.62
C GLU A 127 4.15 -0.09 -18.65
N SER A 128 4.48 0.98 -17.92
CA SER A 128 5.85 1.51 -17.84
C SER A 128 6.73 0.81 -16.80
N ALA A 129 6.11 0.04 -15.91
CA ALA A 129 6.80 -0.62 -14.82
C ALA A 129 7.75 -1.73 -15.30
N LYS A 130 8.83 -1.93 -14.54
CA LYS A 130 9.79 -3.01 -14.81
C LYS A 130 9.52 -4.21 -13.89
N GLY A 131 9.57 -5.41 -14.47
CA GLY A 131 9.42 -6.65 -13.73
C GLY A 131 7.96 -6.95 -13.34
N ILE A 132 7.77 -7.65 -12.24
CA ILE A 132 6.44 -8.03 -11.74
C ILE A 132 5.80 -6.83 -11.05
N VAL A 133 4.57 -6.49 -11.43
CA VAL A 133 3.80 -5.40 -10.81
C VAL A 133 2.88 -5.96 -9.73
N THR A 134 2.80 -5.27 -8.60
CA THR A 134 1.83 -5.53 -7.53
C THR A 134 1.16 -4.23 -7.13
N PHE A 135 -0.16 -4.22 -7.04
CA PHE A 135 -0.92 -3.10 -6.50
C PHE A 135 -1.16 -3.31 -5.00
N ALA A 136 -0.74 -2.34 -4.20
CA ALA A 136 -0.95 -2.32 -2.76
C ALA A 136 -1.99 -1.25 -2.41
N ALA A 137 -3.24 -1.68 -2.32
CA ALA A 137 -4.40 -0.83 -2.03
C ALA A 137 -4.54 -0.58 -0.52
N THR A 138 -3.52 0.02 0.09
CA THR A 138 -3.36 0.01 1.55
C THR A 138 -3.91 1.24 2.23
N GLY A 139 -3.61 2.42 1.69
CA GLY A 139 -4.01 3.70 2.29
C GLY A 139 -4.96 4.50 1.39
N GLY A 140 -5.38 5.68 1.87
CA GLY A 140 -6.22 6.59 1.12
C GLY A 140 -7.72 6.36 1.26
N PHE A 141 -8.50 6.93 0.34
CA PHE A 141 -9.96 6.78 0.34
C PHE A 141 -10.36 5.37 -0.14
N LYS A 142 -11.46 4.83 0.37
CA LYS A 142 -11.99 3.51 -0.03
C LYS A 142 -12.18 3.38 -1.55
N ALA A 143 -12.58 4.47 -2.22
CA ALA A 143 -12.75 4.49 -3.67
C ALA A 143 -11.43 4.20 -4.42
N GLN A 144 -10.28 4.62 -3.90
CA GLN A 144 -8.98 4.32 -4.50
C GLN A 144 -8.69 2.82 -4.48
N ALA A 145 -8.95 2.15 -3.36
CA ALA A 145 -8.79 0.71 -3.25
C ALA A 145 -9.70 -0.05 -4.23
N MET A 146 -10.95 0.42 -4.41
CA MET A 146 -11.88 -0.14 -5.37
C MET A 146 -11.39 0.00 -6.81
N ILE A 147 -10.86 1.16 -7.19
CA ILE A 147 -10.29 1.39 -8.53
C ILE A 147 -9.05 0.51 -8.75
N MET A 148 -8.16 0.41 -7.74
CA MET A 148 -7.00 -0.51 -7.84
C MET A 148 -7.44 -1.97 -8.04
N ALA A 149 -8.48 -2.41 -7.35
CA ALA A 149 -9.03 -3.76 -7.51
C ALA A 149 -9.58 -3.99 -8.92
N VAL A 150 -10.34 -3.04 -9.45
CA VAL A 150 -10.90 -3.12 -10.81
C VAL A 150 -9.80 -3.12 -11.87
N VAL A 151 -8.88 -2.17 -11.82
CA VAL A 151 -7.78 -2.08 -12.80
C VAL A 151 -6.84 -3.29 -12.68
N GLY A 152 -6.52 -3.71 -11.46
CA GLY A 152 -5.70 -4.90 -11.23
C GLY A 152 -6.34 -6.16 -11.83
N SER A 153 -7.66 -6.34 -11.63
CA SER A 153 -8.40 -7.44 -12.24
C SER A 153 -8.37 -7.39 -13.77
N GLN A 154 -8.55 -6.21 -14.37
CA GLN A 154 -8.51 -6.03 -15.83
C GLN A 154 -7.15 -6.35 -16.44
N LEU A 155 -6.06 -6.02 -15.72
CA LEU A 155 -4.69 -6.19 -16.19
C LEU A 155 -4.04 -7.50 -15.73
N GLY A 156 -4.73 -8.31 -14.93
CA GLY A 156 -4.15 -9.52 -14.33
C GLY A 156 -3.04 -9.22 -13.32
N ILE A 157 -3.09 -8.04 -12.69
CA ILE A 157 -2.11 -7.60 -11.69
C ILE A 157 -2.64 -7.96 -10.29
N PRO A 158 -1.84 -8.65 -9.44
CA PRO A 158 -2.24 -8.93 -8.08
C PRO A 158 -2.46 -7.65 -7.28
N VAL A 159 -3.58 -7.58 -6.57
CA VAL A 159 -3.93 -6.48 -5.69
C VAL A 159 -3.98 -6.99 -4.26
N CYS A 160 -3.29 -6.32 -3.37
CA CYS A 160 -3.29 -6.66 -1.96
C CYS A 160 -3.65 -5.46 -1.08
N TYR A 161 -4.09 -5.74 0.13
CA TYR A 161 -4.32 -4.74 1.17
C TYR A 161 -4.03 -5.33 2.55
N ILE A 162 -3.85 -4.47 3.56
CA ILE A 162 -3.71 -4.89 4.95
C ILE A 162 -5.06 -4.90 5.64
N HIS A 163 -5.40 -6.04 6.24
CA HIS A 163 -6.60 -6.12 7.08
C HIS A 163 -6.39 -5.32 8.37
N GLU A 164 -7.27 -4.34 8.63
CA GLU A 164 -7.09 -3.37 9.72
C GLU A 164 -6.96 -4.04 11.10
N GLN A 165 -7.77 -5.07 11.37
CA GLN A 165 -7.80 -5.73 12.67
C GLN A 165 -6.71 -6.80 12.84
N TYR A 166 -6.50 -7.63 11.82
CA TYR A 166 -5.56 -8.76 11.91
C TYR A 166 -4.15 -8.43 11.43
N LYS A 167 -3.95 -7.23 10.87
CA LYS A 167 -2.66 -6.77 10.33
C LYS A 167 -2.03 -7.74 9.33
N SER A 168 -2.84 -8.58 8.71
CA SER A 168 -2.42 -9.55 7.69
C SER A 168 -2.60 -9.00 6.28
N LEU A 169 -1.69 -9.39 5.38
CA LEU A 169 -1.81 -9.09 3.96
C LEU A 169 -2.85 -10.00 3.31
N ILE A 170 -3.79 -9.41 2.61
CA ILE A 170 -4.84 -10.11 1.87
C ILE A 170 -4.70 -9.77 0.39
N TYR A 171 -4.64 -10.80 -0.45
CA TYR A 171 -4.73 -10.63 -1.89
C TYR A 171 -6.19 -10.71 -2.34
N LEU A 172 -6.60 -9.73 -3.13
CA LEU A 172 -7.93 -9.73 -3.73
C LEU A 172 -7.97 -10.72 -4.90
N PRO A 173 -9.07 -11.50 -5.04
CA PRO A 173 -9.26 -12.32 -6.23
C PRO A 173 -9.42 -11.42 -7.46
N TYR A 174 -8.79 -11.79 -8.56
CA TYR A 174 -9.11 -11.19 -9.86
C TYR A 174 -9.95 -12.15 -10.68
N LEU A 175 -10.98 -11.61 -11.31
CA LEU A 175 -11.84 -12.37 -12.20
C LEU A 175 -11.17 -12.36 -13.57
N SER A 176 -10.67 -13.50 -14.04
CA SER A 176 -10.23 -13.62 -15.42
C SER A 176 -11.45 -13.64 -16.34
N ALA A 177 -11.43 -12.87 -17.41
CA ALA A 177 -12.46 -12.88 -18.44
C ALA A 177 -12.57 -14.23 -19.20
N ALA A 178 -11.82 -15.24 -18.78
CA ALA A 178 -11.77 -16.54 -19.42
C ALA A 178 -12.88 -17.52 -18.99
N ASP A 179 -13.67 -17.19 -17.97
CA ASP A 179 -14.73 -18.11 -17.49
C ASP A 179 -16.12 -17.91 -18.15
N GLU A 180 -16.23 -17.06 -19.17
CA GLU A 180 -17.50 -16.90 -19.88
C GLU A 180 -17.75 -17.95 -21.01
N ARG A 181 -16.94 -19.00 -21.13
CA ARG A 181 -17.18 -20.07 -22.10
C ARG A 181 -17.09 -21.47 -21.51
N SER A 182 -17.90 -21.74 -20.51
CA SER A 182 -18.35 -23.10 -20.24
C SER A 182 -19.79 -23.05 -19.72
N GLU A 183 -20.73 -22.94 -20.64
CA GLU A 183 -22.06 -23.47 -20.43
C GLU A 183 -21.92 -24.99 -20.33
N GLU A 184 -21.91 -25.51 -19.09
CA GLU A 184 -22.56 -26.81 -18.79
C GLU A 184 -22.55 -27.03 -17.27
N ALA A 185 -23.79 -27.21 -16.80
CA ALA A 185 -24.23 -27.84 -15.57
C ALA A 185 -24.25 -27.06 -14.24
N PRO A 186 -25.41 -26.99 -13.58
CA PRO A 186 -25.53 -26.50 -12.23
C PRO A 186 -25.14 -27.62 -11.25
N GLY A 187 -24.01 -27.48 -10.63
CA GLY A 187 -23.56 -28.47 -9.67
C GLY A 187 -22.47 -27.96 -8.75
N VAL A 188 -22.87 -27.70 -7.52
CA VAL A 188 -22.05 -27.70 -6.33
C VAL A 188 -21.03 -26.54 -6.21
N LEU A 189 -21.40 -25.57 -5.41
CA LEU A 189 -20.48 -24.69 -4.67
C LEU A 189 -19.47 -25.55 -3.92
N GLY A 190 -18.36 -25.87 -4.58
CA GLY A 190 -17.21 -26.54 -4.00
C GLY A 190 -16.25 -25.52 -3.45
N ALA A 191 -16.03 -25.58 -2.16
CA ALA A 191 -15.09 -24.81 -1.38
C ALA A 191 -13.68 -24.82 -2.02
N GLY A 192 -13.28 -23.70 -2.59
CA GLY A 192 -11.94 -23.41 -3.09
C GLY A 192 -11.34 -22.18 -2.42
N PHE A 193 -11.72 -21.92 -1.18
CA PHE A 193 -11.09 -20.92 -0.35
C PHE A 193 -10.11 -21.66 0.56
N LEU A 194 -8.82 -21.45 0.36
CA LEU A 194 -7.71 -21.52 1.33
C LEU A 194 -6.43 -21.96 0.62
N GLY A 195 -5.81 -21.01 -0.09
CA GLY A 195 -4.40 -21.09 -0.39
C GLY A 195 -3.65 -20.13 0.52
N VAL A 196 -3.65 -20.39 1.82
CA VAL A 196 -2.69 -19.77 2.73
C VAL A 196 -1.35 -20.44 2.45
N GLN A 197 -0.50 -19.77 1.69
CA GLN A 197 0.92 -20.15 1.66
C GLN A 197 1.55 -19.69 2.98
N GLU A 198 1.65 -20.62 3.92
CA GLU A 198 2.60 -20.52 5.02
C GLU A 198 4.03 -20.53 4.44
N ARG A 199 4.60 -19.35 4.23
CA ARG A 199 6.04 -19.23 4.11
C ARG A 199 6.62 -19.00 5.48
N HIS A 200 7.49 -19.91 5.85
CA HIS A 200 8.30 -19.92 7.08
C HIS A 200 8.85 -18.55 7.44
N GLN A 201 8.48 -18.11 8.62
CA GLN A 201 9.12 -17.02 9.34
C GLN A 201 10.61 -17.33 9.51
N ARG A 202 11.47 -16.62 8.79
CA ARG A 202 12.87 -16.44 9.20
C ARG A 202 12.98 -15.13 9.94
N THR A 203 12.87 -15.20 11.24
CA THR A 203 13.20 -14.15 12.18
C THR A 203 14.72 -13.94 12.15
N HIS A 204 15.18 -12.88 11.49
CA HIS A 204 16.52 -12.37 11.74
C HIS A 204 16.41 -11.07 12.52
N TYR A 205 16.56 -11.19 13.83
CA TYR A 205 16.85 -10.06 14.69
C TYR A 205 18.26 -9.55 14.38
N LEU A 206 18.37 -8.38 13.80
CA LEU A 206 19.60 -7.61 13.86
C LEU A 206 19.67 -6.93 15.22
N ARG A 207 20.38 -7.53 16.17
CA ARG A 207 20.94 -6.80 17.31
C ARG A 207 22.17 -6.09 16.78
N ALA A 208 22.10 -4.75 16.74
CA ALA A 208 23.29 -3.92 16.60
C ALA A 208 23.88 -3.65 18.00
N VAL A 209 25.18 -3.80 18.06
CA VAL A 209 26.07 -3.34 19.13
C VAL A 209 26.16 -1.82 19.09
#